data_ab69e9a308cf6bba38d026a905c56a9d
#
_entry.id   ab69e9a308cf6bba38d026a905c56a9d
#
_cell.length_a   1.000
_cell.length_b   1.000
_cell.length_c   1.000
_cell.angle_alpha   90.00
_cell.angle_beta   90.00
_cell.angle_gamma   90.00
#
_symmetry.space_group_name_H-M   'P 1'
#
loop_
_entity.id
_entity.type
_entity.pdbx_description
1 polymer ?
#
loop_
_entity_poly.entity_id
_entity_poly.type
_entity_poly.pdbx_seq_one_letter_code
_entity_poly.pdbx_strand_id
1 'polypeptide(L)'
;MSNPRQLALQIQINERASLNNFFVSKKNNKTIQILKNILLGSDKGAQIFIDDLGSNGKSYLLQAICNDFSNSNNSSIYIPMQEAINLDPSILEGVSELNLICIDDIDLINKRREWEIALFNLINECYEKECFLLLSGSINKLEAIPDLVSRIKKMEILRLEAINDDELLEATKAISKNLNIEISDKNMNYLINNSKRDIKTIFRTLSQLEKESLERKKSIGLNLIKEVIQNS
;
A
#
# COMPACT_ATOMS: atom_id res chain seq x y z
N MET A 1 -18.65 -32.52 -10.52
CA MET A 1 -17.66 -31.80 -9.69
C MET A 1 -16.95 -30.80 -10.59
N SER A 2 -17.36 -29.54 -10.54
CA SER A 2 -16.73 -28.48 -11.33
C SER A 2 -15.42 -28.10 -10.65
N ASN A 3 -14.29 -28.25 -11.37
CA ASN A 3 -13.00 -27.71 -10.94
C ASN A 3 -13.16 -26.22 -10.60
N PRO A 4 -12.76 -25.76 -9.42
CA PRO A 4 -12.73 -24.34 -9.13
C PRO A 4 -11.74 -23.69 -10.11
N ARG A 5 -12.24 -22.82 -10.98
CA ARG A 5 -11.39 -21.97 -11.81
C ARG A 5 -10.65 -21.04 -10.85
N GLN A 6 -9.37 -21.28 -10.65
CA GLN A 6 -8.48 -20.35 -9.99
C GLN A 6 -8.47 -19.06 -10.82
N LEU A 7 -9.21 -18.05 -10.37
CA LEU A 7 -9.16 -16.72 -10.94
C LEU A 7 -7.78 -16.14 -10.63
N ALA A 8 -6.91 -16.13 -11.62
CA ALA A 8 -5.66 -15.36 -11.52
C ALA A 8 -6.05 -13.88 -11.47
N LEU A 9 -6.09 -13.33 -10.28
CA LEU A 9 -6.20 -11.90 -10.07
C LEU A 9 -4.99 -11.23 -10.74
N GLN A 10 -5.23 -10.46 -11.80
CA GLN A 10 -4.21 -9.61 -12.41
C GLN A 10 -4.02 -8.35 -11.54
N ILE A 11 -3.64 -8.55 -10.29
CA ILE A 11 -3.33 -7.46 -9.39
C ILE A 11 -1.94 -6.93 -9.78
N GLN A 12 -1.84 -5.64 -10.08
CA GLN A 12 -0.56 -4.99 -10.32
C GLN A 12 0.18 -4.80 -8.98
N ILE A 13 0.92 -5.84 -8.58
CA ILE A 13 1.77 -5.78 -7.39
C ILE A 13 3.11 -5.15 -7.79
N ASN A 14 3.57 -4.21 -6.99
CA ASN A 14 4.94 -3.72 -7.11
C ASN A 14 5.90 -4.72 -6.44
N GLU A 15 6.44 -5.66 -7.22
CA GLU A 15 7.36 -6.69 -6.74
C GLU A 15 8.64 -6.12 -6.09
N ARG A 16 8.99 -4.85 -6.38
CA ARG A 16 10.15 -4.16 -5.79
C ARG A 16 9.81 -3.45 -4.48
N ALA A 17 8.54 -3.44 -4.07
CA ALA A 17 8.17 -2.82 -2.81
C ALA A 17 8.77 -3.61 -1.64
N SER A 18 9.51 -2.90 -0.78
CA SER A 18 10.16 -3.42 0.42
C SER A 18 10.21 -2.34 1.48
N LEU A 19 10.16 -2.71 2.75
CA LEU A 19 10.33 -1.78 3.87
C LEU A 19 11.70 -1.09 3.88
N ASN A 20 12.72 -1.73 3.29
CA ASN A 20 14.04 -1.12 3.11
C ASN A 20 14.01 0.01 2.08
N ASN A 21 13.07 -0.04 1.14
CA ASN A 21 12.88 0.94 0.09
C ASN A 21 11.83 2.00 0.44
N PHE A 22 11.14 1.84 1.57
CA PHE A 22 10.14 2.80 2.03
C PHE A 22 10.81 4.00 2.72
N PHE A 23 10.58 5.20 2.21
CA PHE A 23 11.07 6.42 2.87
C PHE A 23 10.27 6.67 4.15
N VAL A 24 10.96 6.64 5.28
CA VAL A 24 10.36 6.86 6.60
C VAL A 24 10.57 8.32 7.00
N SER A 25 9.50 9.13 6.96
CA SER A 25 9.56 10.48 7.49
C SER A 25 9.72 10.47 9.01
N LYS A 26 10.23 11.57 9.58
CA LYS A 26 10.40 11.70 11.05
C LYS A 26 9.11 11.42 11.81
N LYS A 27 7.96 11.89 11.28
CA LYS A 27 6.64 11.69 11.88
C LYS A 27 6.19 10.23 11.87
N ASN A 28 6.55 9.48 10.83
CA ASN A 28 6.13 8.10 10.64
C ASN A 28 7.05 7.06 11.29
N ASN A 29 8.20 7.49 11.84
CA ASN A 29 9.20 6.57 12.38
C ASN A 29 8.63 5.63 13.45
N LYS A 30 7.83 6.15 14.39
CA LYS A 30 7.20 5.35 15.43
C LYS A 30 6.21 4.33 14.84
N THR A 31 5.36 4.76 13.91
CA THR A 31 4.38 3.90 13.22
C THR A 31 5.08 2.74 12.49
N ILE A 32 6.14 3.03 11.74
CA ILE A 32 6.90 2.01 11.01
C ILE A 32 7.64 1.06 11.97
N GLN A 33 8.16 1.55 13.10
CA GLN A 33 8.78 0.69 14.11
C GLN A 33 7.75 -0.26 14.75
N ILE A 34 6.55 0.22 15.08
CA ILE A 34 5.47 -0.62 15.61
C ILE A 34 5.14 -1.73 14.60
N LEU A 35 4.92 -1.39 13.32
CA LEU A 35 4.64 -2.37 12.27
C LEU A 35 5.75 -3.41 12.13
N LYS A 36 7.02 -2.98 12.13
CA LYS A 36 8.17 -3.91 12.09
C LYS A 36 8.20 -4.83 13.31
N ASN A 37 7.98 -4.31 14.50
CA ASN A 37 8.01 -5.11 15.73
C ASN A 37 6.89 -6.16 15.76
N ILE A 38 5.66 -5.80 15.33
CA ILE A 38 4.54 -6.71 15.25
C ILE A 38 4.82 -7.83 14.24
N LEU A 39 5.36 -7.49 13.06
CA LEU A 39 5.66 -8.47 12.01
C LEU A 39 6.85 -9.39 12.35
N LEU A 40 7.81 -8.90 13.12
CA LEU A 40 8.98 -9.66 13.58
C LEU A 40 8.78 -10.31 14.95
N GLY A 41 7.75 -9.87 15.68
CA GLY A 41 7.49 -10.26 17.05
C GLY A 41 6.58 -11.47 17.18
N SER A 42 6.34 -11.85 18.43
CA SER A 42 5.52 -13.00 18.84
C SER A 42 4.01 -12.70 18.90
N ASP A 43 3.58 -11.50 18.55
CA ASP A 43 2.17 -11.10 18.63
C ASP A 43 1.37 -11.65 17.44
N LYS A 44 1.18 -12.97 17.44
CA LYS A 44 0.36 -13.65 16.44
C LYS A 44 -1.07 -13.10 16.49
N GLY A 45 -1.67 -12.96 15.31
CA GLY A 45 -3.06 -12.52 15.19
C GLY A 45 -3.30 -11.03 15.39
N ALA A 46 -2.26 -10.20 15.36
CA ALA A 46 -2.43 -8.75 15.43
C ALA A 46 -3.31 -8.23 14.29
N GLN A 47 -4.29 -7.41 14.64
CA GLN A 47 -5.20 -6.75 13.70
C GLN A 47 -4.95 -5.25 13.72
N ILE A 48 -4.51 -4.70 12.59
CA ILE A 48 -4.07 -3.32 12.46
C ILE A 48 -4.88 -2.62 11.37
N PHE A 49 -5.32 -1.41 11.67
CA PHE A 49 -5.91 -0.51 10.71
C PHE A 49 -4.99 0.69 10.48
N ILE A 50 -4.55 0.88 9.23
CA ILE A 50 -3.74 2.03 8.84
C ILE A 50 -4.67 3.13 8.33
N ASP A 51 -4.92 4.12 9.20
CA ASP A 51 -5.82 5.25 8.90
C ASP A 51 -5.14 6.27 7.99
N ASP A 52 -5.89 6.69 6.98
CA ASP A 52 -5.41 7.62 5.96
C ASP A 52 -5.84 9.06 6.25
N LEU A 53 -4.86 9.90 6.42
CA LEU A 53 -5.05 11.36 6.42
C LEU A 53 -4.70 12.00 5.07
N GLY A 54 -4.46 11.20 4.01
CA GLY A 54 -4.09 11.67 2.66
C GLY A 54 -3.25 10.68 1.85
N SER A 55 -2.64 11.14 0.75
CA SER A 55 -1.85 10.29 -0.18
C SER A 55 -0.44 10.01 0.36
N ASN A 56 -0.31 9.14 1.36
CA ASN A 56 0.90 9.01 2.20
C ASN A 56 1.72 7.74 1.96
N GLY A 57 1.45 6.99 0.88
CA GLY A 57 2.19 5.78 0.54
C GLY A 57 1.72 4.50 1.23
N LYS A 58 0.45 4.45 1.73
CA LYS A 58 -0.12 3.25 2.36
C LYS A 58 -0.06 2.02 1.47
N SER A 59 -0.53 2.14 0.23
CA SER A 59 -0.53 1.01 -0.72
C SER A 59 0.87 0.44 -0.91
N TYR A 60 1.88 1.32 -1.05
CA TYR A 60 3.27 0.88 -1.13
C TYR A 60 3.71 0.20 0.18
N LEU A 61 3.34 0.74 1.34
CA LEU A 61 3.67 0.19 2.65
C LEU A 61 3.07 -1.22 2.83
N LEU A 62 1.78 -1.40 2.51
CA LEU A 62 1.13 -2.71 2.60
C LEU A 62 1.78 -3.73 1.66
N GLN A 63 2.09 -3.34 0.43
CA GLN A 63 2.80 -4.19 -0.53
C GLN A 63 4.20 -4.55 -0.03
N ALA A 64 4.94 -3.57 0.50
CA ALA A 64 6.28 -3.78 1.04
C ALA A 64 6.26 -4.78 2.21
N ILE A 65 5.30 -4.64 3.12
CA ILE A 65 5.09 -5.55 4.24
C ILE A 65 4.77 -6.95 3.72
N CYS A 66 3.83 -7.07 2.79
CA CYS A 66 3.41 -8.34 2.21
C CYS A 66 4.60 -9.06 1.52
N ASN A 67 5.39 -8.34 0.72
CA ASN A 67 6.56 -8.89 0.03
C ASN A 67 7.65 -9.33 1.00
N ASP A 68 8.02 -8.46 1.97
CA ASP A 68 9.06 -8.77 2.94
C ASP A 68 8.67 -9.96 3.84
N PHE A 69 7.37 -10.09 4.16
CA PHE A 69 6.83 -11.20 4.93
C PHE A 69 6.86 -12.51 4.13
N SER A 70 6.48 -12.49 2.86
CA SER A 70 6.56 -13.65 1.96
C SER A 70 8.00 -14.13 1.77
N ASN A 71 8.96 -13.21 1.66
CA ASN A 71 10.38 -13.52 1.51
C ASN A 71 10.97 -14.24 2.75
N SER A 72 10.29 -14.16 3.89
CA SER A 72 10.65 -14.84 5.14
C SER A 72 10.04 -16.24 5.27
N ASN A 73 9.64 -16.86 4.17
CA ASN A 73 9.04 -18.21 4.10
C ASN A 73 7.66 -18.31 4.75
N ASN A 74 6.93 -17.18 4.86
CA ASN A 74 5.56 -17.11 5.35
C ASN A 74 4.59 -16.90 4.18
N SER A 75 3.35 -17.35 4.34
CA SER A 75 2.31 -17.10 3.35
C SER A 75 1.65 -15.73 3.57
N SER A 76 1.53 -14.94 2.52
CA SER A 76 0.86 -13.64 2.59
C SER A 76 0.09 -13.32 1.32
N ILE A 77 -0.89 -12.41 1.43
CA ILE A 77 -1.65 -11.89 0.30
C ILE A 77 -1.88 -10.38 0.45
N TYR A 78 -1.81 -9.66 -0.68
CA TYR A 78 -2.19 -8.26 -0.80
C TYR A 78 -3.41 -8.14 -1.70
N ILE A 79 -4.47 -7.50 -1.21
CA ILE A 79 -5.75 -7.34 -1.91
C ILE A 79 -6.08 -5.85 -2.00
N PRO A 80 -5.86 -5.19 -3.16
CA PRO A 80 -6.30 -3.82 -3.39
C PRO A 80 -7.78 -3.80 -3.72
N MET A 81 -8.59 -3.13 -2.90
CA MET A 81 -10.03 -3.04 -3.12
C MET A 81 -10.40 -2.30 -4.40
N GLN A 82 -9.55 -1.42 -4.91
CA GLN A 82 -9.77 -0.78 -6.21
C GLN A 82 -9.95 -1.78 -7.35
N GLU A 83 -9.27 -2.92 -7.29
CA GLU A 83 -9.36 -3.99 -8.30
C GLU A 83 -10.35 -5.07 -7.86
N ALA A 84 -10.31 -5.46 -6.57
CA ALA A 84 -11.10 -6.55 -6.03
C ALA A 84 -12.62 -6.25 -5.96
N ILE A 85 -13.01 -4.99 -5.80
CA ILE A 85 -14.40 -4.59 -5.55
C ILE A 85 -15.39 -4.99 -6.65
N ASN A 86 -14.92 -5.24 -7.86
CA ASN A 86 -15.72 -5.69 -9.00
C ASN A 86 -15.81 -7.22 -9.13
N LEU A 87 -15.16 -7.95 -8.24
CA LEU A 87 -15.18 -9.41 -8.18
C LEU A 87 -16.24 -9.88 -7.17
N ASP A 88 -16.40 -11.19 -7.06
CA ASP A 88 -17.26 -11.79 -6.05
C ASP A 88 -16.56 -11.74 -4.67
N PRO A 89 -17.25 -11.36 -3.58
CA PRO A 89 -16.68 -11.33 -2.23
C PRO A 89 -16.15 -12.68 -1.73
N SER A 90 -16.56 -13.80 -2.34
CA SER A 90 -16.03 -15.14 -2.02
C SER A 90 -14.53 -15.29 -2.25
N ILE A 91 -13.89 -14.33 -2.93
CA ILE A 91 -12.41 -14.29 -3.01
C ILE A 91 -11.74 -14.14 -1.63
N LEU A 92 -12.47 -13.70 -0.61
CA LEU A 92 -11.99 -13.63 0.77
C LEU A 92 -12.10 -14.97 1.52
N GLU A 93 -12.81 -15.97 0.96
CA GLU A 93 -12.98 -17.27 1.61
C GLU A 93 -11.64 -18.05 1.61
N GLY A 94 -11.30 -18.58 2.78
CA GLY A 94 -10.08 -19.37 2.97
C GLY A 94 -8.77 -18.57 3.06
N VAL A 95 -8.77 -17.24 2.81
CA VAL A 95 -7.54 -16.45 2.93
C VAL A 95 -7.04 -16.36 4.38
N SER A 96 -7.92 -16.58 5.37
CA SER A 96 -7.59 -16.66 6.79
C SER A 96 -6.64 -17.81 7.17
N GLU A 97 -6.38 -18.76 6.25
CA GLU A 97 -5.35 -19.80 6.40
C GLU A 97 -3.93 -19.28 6.15
N LEU A 98 -3.79 -18.08 5.61
CA LEU A 98 -2.50 -17.44 5.40
C LEU A 98 -1.97 -16.83 6.70
N ASN A 99 -0.66 -16.58 6.75
CA ASN A 99 -0.05 -15.96 7.92
C ASN A 99 -0.28 -14.45 7.98
N LEU A 100 -0.39 -13.77 6.80
CA LEU A 100 -0.61 -12.33 6.71
C LEU A 100 -1.59 -12.00 5.57
N ILE A 101 -2.55 -11.12 5.87
CA ILE A 101 -3.47 -10.55 4.89
C ILE A 101 -3.37 -9.04 4.94
N CYS A 102 -3.14 -8.41 3.78
CA CYS A 102 -3.14 -6.97 3.61
C CYS A 102 -4.29 -6.57 2.67
N ILE A 103 -5.26 -5.79 3.13
CA ILE A 103 -6.36 -5.27 2.31
C ILE A 103 -6.30 -3.75 2.27
N ASP A 104 -6.18 -3.21 1.06
CA ASP A 104 -5.99 -1.77 0.85
C ASP A 104 -7.28 -1.08 0.42
N ASP A 105 -7.50 0.17 0.91
CA ASP A 105 -8.63 1.03 0.58
C ASP A 105 -10.00 0.41 0.90
N ILE A 106 -10.19 -0.14 2.11
CA ILE A 106 -11.44 -0.83 2.50
C ILE A 106 -12.68 0.08 2.51
N ASP A 107 -12.55 1.40 2.57
CA ASP A 107 -13.67 2.32 2.44
C ASP A 107 -14.37 2.27 1.07
N LEU A 108 -13.78 1.62 0.07
CA LEU A 108 -14.44 1.33 -1.21
C LEU A 108 -15.60 0.31 -1.10
N ILE A 109 -15.64 -0.49 -0.01
CA ILE A 109 -16.76 -1.44 0.19
C ILE A 109 -18.03 -0.78 0.73
N ASN A 110 -17.99 0.50 1.08
CA ASN A 110 -19.14 1.23 1.60
C ASN A 110 -20.41 1.00 0.78
N LYS A 111 -21.53 0.69 1.47
CA LYS A 111 -22.85 0.41 0.86
C LYS A 111 -22.88 -0.84 -0.05
N ARG A 112 -21.86 -1.70 0.01
CA ARG A 112 -21.80 -2.99 -0.69
C ARG A 112 -21.95 -4.11 0.35
N ARG A 113 -23.18 -4.41 0.71
CA ARG A 113 -23.54 -5.29 1.82
C ARG A 113 -22.81 -6.64 1.84
N GLU A 114 -22.64 -7.25 0.67
CA GLU A 114 -21.98 -8.55 0.55
C GLU A 114 -20.50 -8.46 0.92
N TRP A 115 -19.81 -7.42 0.47
CA TRP A 115 -18.42 -7.14 0.82
C TRP A 115 -18.25 -6.78 2.31
N GLU A 116 -19.19 -6.01 2.87
CA GLU A 116 -19.16 -5.65 4.30
C GLU A 116 -19.29 -6.89 5.18
N ILE A 117 -20.18 -7.83 4.81
CA ILE A 117 -20.35 -9.11 5.51
C ILE A 117 -19.10 -9.99 5.34
N ALA A 118 -18.58 -10.11 4.12
CA ALA A 118 -17.41 -10.94 3.85
C ALA A 118 -16.18 -10.44 4.64
N LEU A 119 -15.95 -9.11 4.67
CA LEU A 119 -14.85 -8.53 5.45
C LEU A 119 -15.07 -8.71 6.96
N PHE A 120 -16.31 -8.57 7.46
CA PHE A 120 -16.62 -8.82 8.86
C PHE A 120 -16.30 -10.26 9.26
N ASN A 121 -16.67 -11.24 8.43
CA ASN A 121 -16.38 -12.66 8.66
C ASN A 121 -14.87 -12.91 8.66
N LEU A 122 -14.15 -12.36 7.67
CA LEU A 122 -12.71 -12.48 7.58
C LEU A 122 -11.99 -11.95 8.82
N ILE A 123 -12.40 -10.77 9.34
CA ILE A 123 -11.82 -10.21 10.58
C ILE A 123 -11.96 -11.19 11.74
N ASN A 124 -13.15 -11.82 11.90
CA ASN A 124 -13.39 -12.79 12.96
C ASN A 124 -12.54 -14.06 12.77
N GLU A 125 -12.48 -14.60 11.55
CA GLU A 125 -11.66 -15.77 11.24
C GLU A 125 -10.17 -15.52 11.48
N CYS A 126 -9.64 -14.34 11.08
CA CYS A 126 -8.25 -13.97 11.34
C CYS A 126 -7.95 -13.92 12.84
N TYR A 127 -8.91 -13.42 13.65
CA TYR A 127 -8.76 -13.41 15.09
C TYR A 127 -8.68 -14.83 15.68
N GLU A 128 -9.56 -15.74 15.23
CA GLU A 128 -9.61 -17.12 15.70
C GLU A 128 -8.39 -17.95 15.29
N LYS A 129 -7.85 -17.69 14.08
CA LYS A 129 -6.70 -18.42 13.51
C LYS A 129 -5.34 -17.77 13.77
N GLU A 130 -5.32 -16.68 14.53
CA GLU A 130 -4.09 -15.92 14.79
C GLU A 130 -3.36 -15.45 13.51
N CYS A 131 -4.14 -15.16 12.44
CA CYS A 131 -3.61 -14.57 11.21
C CYS A 131 -3.40 -13.07 11.38
N PHE A 132 -2.26 -12.54 10.92
CA PHE A 132 -2.05 -11.11 10.87
C PHE A 132 -2.97 -10.46 9.84
N LEU A 133 -3.69 -9.42 10.24
CA LEU A 133 -4.58 -8.68 9.35
C LEU A 133 -4.24 -7.19 9.36
N LEU A 134 -3.80 -6.68 8.22
CA LEU A 134 -3.55 -5.27 7.98
C LEU A 134 -4.60 -4.72 7.02
N LEU A 135 -5.39 -3.78 7.50
CA LEU A 135 -6.36 -3.04 6.68
C LEU A 135 -5.89 -1.61 6.48
N SER A 136 -6.19 -1.02 5.35
CA SER A 136 -6.01 0.42 5.14
C SER A 136 -7.27 1.08 4.61
N GLY A 137 -7.42 2.36 4.91
CA GLY A 137 -8.56 3.16 4.46
C GLY A 137 -8.70 4.44 5.26
N SER A 138 -9.82 5.13 5.09
CA SER A 138 -10.16 6.31 5.89
C SER A 138 -11.26 5.95 6.88
N ILE A 139 -10.94 5.93 8.18
CA ILE A 139 -11.92 5.59 9.22
C ILE A 139 -13.09 6.59 9.24
N ASN A 140 -12.82 7.85 8.88
CA ASN A 140 -13.84 8.90 8.82
C ASN A 140 -14.78 8.76 7.61
N LYS A 141 -14.39 8.02 6.58
CA LYS A 141 -15.18 7.74 5.37
C LYS A 141 -15.88 6.39 5.42
N LEU A 142 -15.60 5.60 6.45
CA LEU A 142 -16.16 4.26 6.54
C LEU A 142 -17.63 4.30 6.93
N GLU A 143 -18.50 4.03 5.95
CA GLU A 143 -19.95 3.95 6.07
C GLU A 143 -20.41 2.51 5.83
N ALA A 144 -20.14 1.61 6.77
CA ALA A 144 -20.45 0.19 6.66
C ALA A 144 -21.40 -0.25 7.78
N ILE A 145 -21.78 -1.55 7.78
CA ILE A 145 -22.61 -2.11 8.84
C ILE A 145 -22.02 -1.88 10.23
N PRO A 146 -22.83 -1.60 11.26
CA PRO A 146 -22.35 -1.27 12.61
C PRO A 146 -21.37 -2.29 13.19
N ASP A 147 -21.62 -3.58 12.94
CA ASP A 147 -20.78 -4.67 13.42
C ASP A 147 -19.36 -4.61 12.84
N LEU A 148 -19.23 -4.36 11.53
CA LEU A 148 -17.93 -4.20 10.89
C LEU A 148 -17.20 -2.96 11.41
N VAL A 149 -17.87 -1.82 11.49
CA VAL A 149 -17.31 -0.59 12.05
C VAL A 149 -16.82 -0.81 13.48
N SER A 150 -17.60 -1.53 14.30
CA SER A 150 -17.23 -1.86 15.67
C SER A 150 -15.97 -2.73 15.75
N ARG A 151 -15.83 -3.71 14.85
CA ARG A 151 -14.61 -4.55 14.75
C ARG A 151 -13.38 -3.74 14.35
N ILE A 152 -13.50 -2.92 13.32
CA ILE A 152 -12.38 -2.08 12.85
C ILE A 152 -11.93 -1.10 13.96
N LYS A 153 -12.87 -0.50 14.71
CA LYS A 153 -12.52 0.40 15.82
C LYS A 153 -11.84 -0.29 17.01
N LYS A 154 -11.89 -1.61 17.09
CA LYS A 154 -11.18 -2.41 18.12
C LYS A 154 -9.77 -2.80 17.69
N MET A 155 -9.41 -2.63 16.40
CA MET A 155 -8.06 -2.88 15.92
C MET A 155 -7.08 -1.84 16.46
N GLU A 156 -5.80 -2.15 16.40
CA GLU A 156 -4.78 -1.14 16.63
C GLU A 156 -4.77 -0.16 15.45
N ILE A 157 -5.14 1.10 15.72
CA ILE A 157 -5.21 2.14 14.70
C ILE A 157 -3.88 2.87 14.63
N LEU A 158 -3.16 2.67 13.54
CA LEU A 158 -1.93 3.39 13.22
C LEU A 158 -2.20 4.46 12.17
N ARG A 159 -1.59 5.63 12.34
CA ARG A 159 -1.70 6.73 11.38
C ARG A 159 -0.42 6.88 10.59
N LEU A 160 -0.58 7.04 9.28
CA LEU A 160 0.50 7.40 8.39
C LEU A 160 0.31 8.85 7.96
N GLU A 161 1.24 9.71 8.38
CA GLU A 161 1.18 11.13 8.08
C GLU A 161 1.87 11.47 6.75
N ALA A 162 1.40 12.54 6.10
CA ALA A 162 2.01 13.04 4.88
C ALA A 162 3.46 13.47 5.13
N ILE A 163 4.30 13.26 4.11
CA ILE A 163 5.68 13.74 4.12
C ILE A 163 5.66 15.26 4.07
N ASN A 164 6.45 15.89 4.93
CA ASN A 164 6.58 17.35 4.95
C ASN A 164 7.35 17.85 3.73
N ASP A 165 7.13 19.12 3.39
CA ASP A 165 7.83 19.78 2.26
C ASP A 165 9.36 19.78 2.41
N ASP A 166 9.88 19.89 3.62
CA ASP A 166 11.31 19.85 3.95
C ASP A 166 11.93 18.44 3.75
N GLU A 167 11.13 17.37 3.87
CA GLU A 167 11.57 15.99 3.65
C GLU A 167 11.33 15.51 2.20
N LEU A 168 10.61 16.30 1.38
CA LEU A 168 10.14 15.84 0.07
C LEU A 168 11.30 15.58 -0.91
N LEU A 169 12.36 16.40 -0.88
CA LEU A 169 13.55 16.19 -1.70
C LEU A 169 14.27 14.88 -1.32
N GLU A 170 14.42 14.61 -0.03
CA GLU A 170 15.07 13.38 0.45
C GLU A 170 14.22 12.13 0.11
N ALA A 171 12.91 12.23 0.24
CA ALA A 171 11.98 11.19 -0.19
C ALA A 171 12.10 10.93 -1.70
N THR A 172 12.16 11.98 -2.53
CA THR A 172 12.32 11.88 -3.98
C THR A 172 13.65 11.20 -4.36
N LYS A 173 14.74 11.54 -3.65
CA LYS A 173 16.05 10.89 -3.82
C LYS A 173 16.01 9.41 -3.46
N ALA A 174 15.36 9.06 -2.36
CA ALA A 174 15.20 7.67 -1.94
C ALA A 174 14.43 6.85 -2.99
N ILE A 175 13.30 7.38 -3.51
CA ILE A 175 12.52 6.74 -4.56
C ILE A 175 13.33 6.58 -5.84
N SER A 176 14.03 7.64 -6.28
CA SER A 176 14.89 7.61 -7.47
C SER A 176 15.96 6.52 -7.38
N LYS A 177 16.60 6.40 -6.20
CA LYS A 177 17.58 5.34 -5.94
C LYS A 177 16.95 3.94 -6.02
N ASN A 178 15.76 3.75 -5.48
CA ASN A 178 15.04 2.47 -5.51
C ASN A 178 14.61 2.05 -6.92
N LEU A 179 14.33 3.03 -7.79
CA LEU A 179 14.04 2.82 -9.20
C LEU A 179 15.31 2.70 -10.07
N ASN A 180 16.52 2.77 -9.46
CA ASN A 180 17.81 2.77 -10.15
C ASN A 180 17.91 3.82 -11.26
N ILE A 181 17.34 5.01 -11.04
CA ILE A 181 17.41 6.14 -11.95
C ILE A 181 18.28 7.25 -11.38
N GLU A 182 19.10 7.83 -12.24
CA GLU A 182 19.95 8.96 -11.88
C GLU A 182 19.31 10.27 -12.34
N ILE A 183 19.02 11.15 -11.39
CA ILE A 183 18.46 12.47 -11.62
C ILE A 183 19.26 13.47 -10.78
N SER A 184 19.74 14.56 -11.40
CA SER A 184 20.44 15.61 -10.66
C SER A 184 19.50 16.34 -9.67
N ASP A 185 20.05 16.86 -8.57
CA ASP A 185 19.28 17.63 -7.58
C ASP A 185 18.52 18.81 -8.21
N LYS A 186 19.11 19.46 -9.21
CA LYS A 186 18.46 20.53 -9.97
C LYS A 186 17.19 20.04 -10.68
N ASN A 187 17.27 18.88 -11.32
CA ASN A 187 16.16 18.28 -12.04
C ASN A 187 15.10 17.70 -11.09
N MET A 188 15.48 17.14 -9.93
CA MET A 188 14.56 16.73 -8.88
C MET A 188 13.78 17.91 -8.32
N ASN A 189 14.44 19.01 -8.01
CA ASN A 189 13.78 20.24 -7.56
C ASN A 189 12.81 20.78 -8.64
N TYR A 190 13.19 20.73 -9.91
CA TYR A 190 12.29 21.09 -10.99
C TYR A 190 11.04 20.22 -11.01
N LEU A 191 11.19 18.88 -10.89
CA LEU A 191 10.08 17.93 -10.84
C LEU A 191 9.14 18.25 -9.66
N ILE A 192 9.67 18.39 -8.44
CA ILE A 192 8.90 18.69 -7.24
C ILE A 192 8.12 20.01 -7.37
N ASN A 193 8.75 21.05 -7.94
CA ASN A 193 8.12 22.37 -8.04
C ASN A 193 7.08 22.47 -9.16
N ASN A 194 7.09 21.55 -10.13
CA ASN A 194 6.18 21.56 -11.29
C ASN A 194 5.19 20.39 -11.28
N SER A 195 5.09 19.64 -10.18
CA SER A 195 4.11 18.60 -9.97
C SER A 195 3.33 18.84 -8.66
N LYS A 196 2.29 18.05 -8.41
CA LYS A 196 1.70 18.03 -7.07
C LYS A 196 2.75 17.60 -6.05
N ARG A 197 2.86 18.36 -4.95
CA ARG A 197 3.84 18.13 -3.89
C ARG A 197 3.38 17.01 -2.94
N ASP A 198 2.98 15.88 -3.51
CA ASP A 198 2.62 14.67 -2.79
C ASP A 198 3.43 13.47 -3.29
N ILE A 199 3.71 12.55 -2.39
CA ILE A 199 4.61 11.42 -2.66
C ILE A 199 4.06 10.46 -3.72
N LYS A 200 2.74 10.33 -3.83
CA LYS A 200 2.08 9.46 -4.82
C LYS A 200 2.31 9.99 -6.23
N THR A 201 2.11 11.29 -6.44
CA THR A 201 2.37 11.94 -7.73
C THR A 201 3.85 11.86 -8.10
N ILE A 202 4.75 12.14 -7.14
CA ILE A 202 6.20 12.05 -7.35
C ILE A 202 6.60 10.63 -7.73
N PHE A 203 6.13 9.62 -7.01
CA PHE A 203 6.41 8.21 -7.32
C PHE A 203 5.94 7.84 -8.73
N ARG A 204 4.70 8.22 -9.10
CA ARG A 204 4.15 7.96 -10.45
C ARG A 204 5.02 8.60 -11.53
N THR A 205 5.39 9.87 -11.34
CA THR A 205 6.22 10.60 -12.31
C THR A 205 7.60 9.96 -12.45
N LEU A 206 8.24 9.57 -11.34
CA LEU A 206 9.54 8.88 -11.36
C LEU A 206 9.46 7.51 -12.04
N SER A 207 8.41 6.73 -11.77
CA SER A 207 8.19 5.44 -12.42
C SER A 207 7.96 5.58 -13.93
N GLN A 208 7.23 6.64 -14.35
CA GLN A 208 7.08 6.94 -15.77
C GLN A 208 8.40 7.35 -16.40
N LEU A 209 9.22 8.15 -15.71
CA LEU A 209 10.56 8.54 -16.18
C LEU A 209 11.50 7.33 -16.33
N GLU A 210 11.44 6.38 -15.39
CA GLU A 210 12.18 5.10 -15.51
C GLU A 210 11.80 4.39 -16.80
N LYS A 211 10.49 4.17 -17.02
CA LYS A 211 9.96 3.50 -18.20
C LYS A 211 10.39 4.17 -19.50
N GLU A 212 10.16 5.47 -19.62
CA GLU A 212 10.52 6.25 -20.81
C GLU A 212 12.04 6.26 -21.06
N SER A 213 12.85 6.35 -20.01
CA SER A 213 14.31 6.30 -20.10
C SER A 213 14.80 4.97 -20.66
N LEU A 214 14.21 3.85 -20.19
CA LEU A 214 14.53 2.51 -20.67
C LEU A 214 14.08 2.30 -22.11
N GLU A 215 12.85 2.67 -22.46
CA GLU A 215 12.30 2.55 -23.82
C GLU A 215 13.09 3.35 -24.85
N ARG A 216 13.43 4.61 -24.51
CA ARG A 216 14.17 5.51 -25.40
C ARG A 216 15.69 5.32 -25.34
N LYS A 217 16.20 4.52 -24.40
CA LYS A 217 17.64 4.33 -24.11
C LYS A 217 18.38 5.67 -23.93
N LYS A 218 17.76 6.59 -23.18
CA LYS A 218 18.27 7.94 -22.92
C LYS A 218 18.30 8.24 -21.42
N SER A 219 19.30 9.03 -21.01
CA SER A 219 19.35 9.55 -19.63
C SER A 219 18.19 10.51 -19.33
N ILE A 220 17.80 10.60 -18.07
CA ILE A 220 16.70 11.45 -17.61
C ILE A 220 17.19 12.90 -17.52
N GLY A 221 17.00 13.65 -18.60
CA GLY A 221 17.27 15.08 -18.67
C GLY A 221 16.02 15.93 -18.44
N LEU A 222 16.22 17.25 -18.35
CA LEU A 222 15.14 18.21 -18.10
C LEU A 222 13.99 18.12 -19.13
N ASN A 223 14.32 17.86 -20.41
CA ASN A 223 13.32 17.77 -21.47
C ASN A 223 12.38 16.60 -21.25
N LEU A 224 12.90 15.41 -20.89
CA LEU A 224 12.08 14.24 -20.60
C LEU A 224 11.17 14.47 -19.38
N ILE A 225 11.70 15.14 -18.33
CA ILE A 225 10.91 15.50 -17.15
C ILE A 225 9.73 16.39 -17.50
N LYS A 226 9.97 17.41 -18.36
CA LYS A 226 8.92 18.31 -18.84
C LYS A 226 7.83 17.57 -19.61
N GLU A 227 8.23 16.69 -20.54
CA GLU A 227 7.29 15.86 -21.32
C GLU A 227 6.42 15.01 -20.39
N VAL A 228 7.01 14.30 -19.44
CA VAL A 228 6.27 13.42 -18.53
C VAL A 228 5.32 14.21 -17.64
N ILE A 229 5.73 15.35 -17.08
CA ILE A 229 4.87 16.20 -16.25
C ILE A 229 3.67 16.75 -17.05
N GLN A 230 3.88 17.15 -18.33
CA GLN A 230 2.80 17.66 -19.16
C GLN A 230 1.77 16.60 -19.58
N ASN A 231 2.16 15.32 -19.60
CA ASN A 231 1.32 14.20 -19.99
C ASN A 231 0.68 13.46 -18.77
N SER A 232 0.95 13.90 -17.54
CA SER A 232 0.45 13.33 -16.28
C SER A 232 -0.71 14.13 -15.73
#